data_906a531849dddf4f2e1e1e8692a6a57a
#
_entry.id   906a531849dddf4f2e1e1e8692a6a57a
#
_cell.length_a   1.000
_cell.length_b   1.000
_cell.length_c   1.000
_cell.angle_alpha   90.00
_cell.angle_beta   90.00
_cell.angle_gamma   90.00
#
_symmetry.space_group_name_H-M   'P 1'
#
loop_
_entity.id
_entity.type
_entity.pdbx_description
1 polymer ?
#
loop_
_entity_poly.entity_id
_entity_poly.type
_entity_poly.pdbx_seq_one_letter_code
_entity_poly.pdbx_strand_id
1 'polypeptide(L)'
;LNVLSRSLEGNDPVIVFIHGGGFVAGSASIPWYDGADLARRGATVVSIQYRLGPFGWLDLSDLGPEYAQSMNNGLKDQMAALQWVRQNIAAFGGDPRNVTVSGESAGAISISALMGAPEADGLYDRAILQSGTAGTVASRKWAAGVAKTFAKKARVKNLAEVLELSTEQMLRAASKLYSSEFFDTVFHPVVDGGLIPELPSARIASPDGPSTPVIIGTTLDEARYWYYQLPVIRRLPLVYSRPWL
;
A
#
# COMPACT_ATOMS: atom_id res chain seq x y z
N LEU A 1 8.91 0.32 -12.00
CA LEU A 1 8.47 -1.09 -12.04
C LEU A 1 9.50 -1.96 -12.75
N ASN A 2 9.49 -3.28 -12.45
CA ASN A 2 10.30 -4.29 -13.12
C ASN A 2 9.35 -5.28 -13.78
N VAL A 3 9.70 -5.78 -14.96
CA VAL A 3 8.93 -6.80 -15.68
C VAL A 3 9.82 -8.02 -15.91
N LEU A 4 9.33 -9.18 -15.50
CA LEU A 4 9.97 -10.47 -15.72
C LEU A 4 9.04 -11.33 -16.57
N SER A 5 9.51 -11.74 -17.73
CA SER A 5 8.78 -12.60 -18.68
C SER A 5 9.72 -13.62 -19.28
N ARG A 6 9.20 -14.80 -19.62
CA ARG A 6 9.95 -15.83 -20.33
C ARG A 6 10.10 -15.56 -21.83
N SER A 7 9.23 -14.75 -22.40
CA SER A 7 9.20 -14.40 -23.82
C SER A 7 8.51 -13.05 -24.02
N LEU A 8 8.98 -12.27 -24.97
CA LEU A 8 8.28 -11.07 -25.42
C LEU A 8 7.11 -11.39 -26.35
N GLU A 9 7.13 -12.57 -26.96
CA GLU A 9 6.07 -13.11 -27.78
C GLU A 9 5.24 -14.09 -26.95
N GLY A 10 4.09 -13.66 -26.45
CA GLY A 10 3.27 -14.50 -25.60
C GLY A 10 1.94 -13.85 -25.27
N ASN A 11 1.17 -14.53 -24.45
CA ASN A 11 -0.07 -14.06 -23.87
C ASN A 11 -0.21 -14.66 -22.47
N ASP A 12 0.88 -14.59 -21.69
CA ASP A 12 0.95 -15.16 -20.35
C ASP A 12 0.08 -14.37 -19.35
N PRO A 13 -0.52 -15.03 -18.36
CA PRO A 13 -1.20 -14.32 -17.28
C PRO A 13 -0.22 -13.37 -16.57
N VAL A 14 -0.72 -12.22 -16.16
CA VAL A 14 0.10 -11.17 -15.53
C VAL A 14 -0.14 -11.17 -14.02
N ILE A 15 0.94 -11.15 -13.25
CA ILE A 15 0.91 -10.95 -11.80
C ILE A 15 1.59 -9.62 -11.49
N VAL A 16 0.84 -8.67 -10.95
CA VAL A 16 1.39 -7.39 -10.47
C VAL A 16 1.56 -7.46 -8.97
N PHE A 17 2.80 -7.36 -8.49
CA PHE A 17 3.09 -7.45 -7.05
C PHE A 17 3.30 -6.06 -6.45
N ILE A 18 2.56 -5.79 -5.35
CA ILE A 18 2.65 -4.59 -4.51
C ILE A 18 3.31 -5.00 -3.19
N HIS A 19 4.52 -4.48 -2.95
CA HIS A 19 5.27 -4.81 -1.74
C HIS A 19 4.64 -4.24 -0.47
N GLY A 20 4.91 -4.89 0.68
CA GLY A 20 4.58 -4.42 2.01
C GLY A 20 5.62 -3.46 2.59
N GLY A 21 5.59 -3.29 3.90
CA GLY A 21 6.52 -2.46 4.66
C GLY A 21 5.87 -1.27 5.37
N GLY A 22 4.58 -1.41 5.76
CA GLY A 22 3.87 -0.44 6.61
C GLY A 22 3.74 0.95 6.00
N PHE A 23 3.76 1.07 4.66
CA PHE A 23 3.74 2.34 3.92
C PHE A 23 4.95 3.24 4.16
N VAL A 24 5.96 2.80 4.88
CA VAL A 24 7.15 3.59 5.27
C VAL A 24 8.46 3.01 4.74
N ALA A 25 8.47 1.73 4.40
CA ALA A 25 9.62 0.98 3.90
C ALA A 25 9.20 0.02 2.80
N GLY A 26 10.15 -0.72 2.25
CA GLY A 26 9.90 -1.72 1.21
C GLY A 26 10.42 -1.30 -0.15
N SER A 27 10.52 -2.29 -1.03
CA SER A 27 10.99 -2.09 -2.41
C SER A 27 10.63 -3.31 -3.27
N ALA A 28 10.33 -3.06 -4.53
CA ALA A 28 10.19 -4.11 -5.55
C ALA A 28 11.49 -4.87 -5.84
N SER A 29 12.62 -4.38 -5.34
CA SER A 29 13.95 -4.98 -5.55
C SER A 29 14.40 -5.88 -4.39
N ILE A 30 13.54 -6.12 -3.41
CA ILE A 30 13.86 -7.05 -2.31
C ILE A 30 13.94 -8.48 -2.86
N PRO A 31 15.01 -9.25 -2.58
CA PRO A 31 15.27 -10.55 -3.22
C PRO A 31 14.16 -11.59 -3.06
N TRP A 32 13.41 -11.59 -1.96
CA TRP A 32 12.30 -12.53 -1.77
C TRP A 32 11.04 -12.18 -2.57
N TYR A 33 11.02 -11.03 -3.26
CA TYR A 33 9.98 -10.66 -4.23
C TYR A 33 10.41 -10.93 -5.67
N ASP A 34 11.52 -11.67 -5.87
CA ASP A 34 11.96 -12.07 -7.20
C ASP A 34 10.93 -13.00 -7.85
N GLY A 35 10.30 -12.54 -8.91
CA GLY A 35 9.29 -13.27 -9.67
C GLY A 35 9.83 -14.22 -10.72
N ALA A 36 11.14 -14.44 -10.79
CA ALA A 36 11.76 -15.24 -11.87
C ALA A 36 11.24 -16.69 -11.94
N ASP A 37 10.95 -17.31 -10.79
CA ASP A 37 10.36 -18.66 -10.78
C ASP A 37 8.94 -18.69 -11.32
N LEU A 38 8.12 -17.68 -11.02
CA LEU A 38 6.78 -17.55 -11.59
C LEU A 38 6.85 -17.27 -13.10
N ALA A 39 7.81 -16.44 -13.53
CA ALA A 39 8.03 -16.17 -14.95
C ALA A 39 8.42 -17.43 -15.70
N ARG A 40 9.34 -18.26 -15.17
CA ARG A 40 9.68 -19.56 -15.76
C ARG A 40 8.49 -20.52 -15.84
N ARG A 41 7.51 -20.40 -14.96
CA ARG A 41 6.28 -21.21 -14.95
C ARG A 41 5.17 -20.67 -15.85
N GLY A 42 5.42 -19.59 -16.60
CA GLY A 42 4.49 -19.05 -17.58
C GLY A 42 3.58 -17.94 -17.06
N ALA A 43 4.08 -17.11 -16.17
CA ALA A 43 3.44 -15.83 -15.83
C ALA A 43 4.34 -14.67 -16.23
N THR A 44 3.78 -13.55 -16.65
CA THR A 44 4.51 -12.28 -16.71
C THR A 44 4.39 -11.61 -15.35
N VAL A 45 5.50 -11.38 -14.66
CA VAL A 45 5.51 -10.80 -13.32
C VAL A 45 5.96 -9.34 -13.37
N VAL A 46 5.16 -8.47 -12.76
CA VAL A 46 5.46 -7.04 -12.64
C VAL A 46 5.57 -6.68 -11.17
N SER A 47 6.73 -6.24 -10.71
CA SER A 47 6.87 -5.68 -9.37
C SER A 47 6.90 -4.15 -9.45
N ILE A 48 6.08 -3.48 -8.66
CA ILE A 48 5.92 -2.02 -8.73
C ILE A 48 6.55 -1.31 -7.54
N GLN A 49 6.95 -0.06 -7.76
CA GLN A 49 7.34 0.89 -6.73
C GLN A 49 6.23 1.93 -6.57
N TYR A 50 6.09 2.45 -5.36
CA TYR A 50 5.19 3.54 -5.05
C TYR A 50 5.81 4.44 -3.97
N ARG A 51 5.38 5.69 -3.89
CA ARG A 51 5.88 6.63 -2.87
C ARG A 51 5.52 6.16 -1.47
N LEU A 52 6.51 6.23 -0.58
CA LEU A 52 6.45 5.80 0.79
C LEU A 52 6.54 6.99 1.77
N GLY A 53 6.14 6.75 3.01
CA GLY A 53 6.25 7.72 4.08
C GLY A 53 5.55 9.05 3.75
N PRO A 54 6.12 10.19 4.13
CA PRO A 54 5.48 11.49 3.94
C PRO A 54 5.31 11.86 2.45
N PHE A 55 6.08 11.28 1.54
CA PHE A 55 5.96 11.54 0.11
C PHE A 55 4.73 10.90 -0.52
N GLY A 56 4.28 9.77 0.02
CA GLY A 56 3.12 9.02 -0.47
C GLY A 56 1.83 9.24 0.32
N TRP A 57 1.95 9.63 1.60
CA TRP A 57 0.84 9.47 2.54
C TRP A 57 0.62 10.66 3.50
N LEU A 58 1.32 11.78 3.31
CA LEU A 58 1.13 12.97 4.14
C LEU A 58 -0.07 13.80 3.64
N ASP A 59 -0.96 14.14 4.55
CA ASP A 59 -2.10 15.01 4.26
C ASP A 59 -1.66 16.48 4.16
N LEU A 60 -1.70 17.00 2.95
CA LEU A 60 -1.43 18.42 2.62
C LEU A 60 -2.68 19.10 2.05
N SER A 61 -3.87 18.51 2.22
CA SER A 61 -5.11 19.02 1.60
C SER A 61 -5.51 20.43 2.04
N ASP A 62 -5.05 20.87 3.21
CA ASP A 62 -5.26 22.23 3.69
C ASP A 62 -4.48 23.30 2.88
N LEU A 63 -3.54 22.90 2.01
CA LEU A 63 -2.72 23.83 1.22
C LEU A 63 -3.41 24.25 -0.08
N GLY A 64 -4.39 23.50 -0.57
CA GLY A 64 -5.12 23.83 -1.79
C GLY A 64 -5.69 22.62 -2.52
N PRO A 65 -6.52 22.87 -3.54
CA PRO A 65 -7.20 21.79 -4.30
C PRO A 65 -6.24 20.81 -4.96
N GLU A 66 -5.05 21.26 -5.37
CA GLU A 66 -4.00 20.43 -5.99
C GLU A 66 -3.44 19.38 -5.02
N TYR A 67 -3.60 19.60 -3.70
CA TYR A 67 -3.17 18.67 -2.64
C TYR A 67 -4.32 17.85 -2.06
N ALA A 68 -5.54 17.98 -2.57
CA ALA A 68 -6.76 17.41 -1.99
C ALA A 68 -6.69 15.89 -1.73
N GLN A 69 -5.86 15.17 -2.48
CA GLN A 69 -5.66 13.73 -2.36
C GLN A 69 -4.20 13.35 -2.04
N SER A 70 -3.42 14.27 -1.49
CA SER A 70 -1.98 14.06 -1.20
C SER A 70 -1.74 12.89 -0.24
N MET A 71 -2.67 12.63 0.68
CA MET A 71 -2.64 11.52 1.62
C MET A 71 -2.79 10.14 0.98
N ASN A 72 -3.11 10.08 -0.32
CA ASN A 72 -3.28 8.84 -1.10
C ASN A 72 -2.35 8.80 -2.33
N ASN A 73 -1.28 9.59 -2.37
CA ASN A 73 -0.35 9.63 -3.50
C ASN A 73 0.29 8.25 -3.78
N GLY A 74 0.56 7.45 -2.74
CA GLY A 74 1.05 6.08 -2.90
C GLY A 74 0.05 5.17 -3.64
N LEU A 75 -1.26 5.30 -3.39
CA LEU A 75 -2.29 4.59 -4.16
C LEU A 75 -2.36 5.07 -5.61
N LYS A 76 -2.24 6.37 -5.85
CA LYS A 76 -2.20 6.92 -7.22
C LYS A 76 -1.02 6.39 -8.00
N ASP A 77 0.15 6.23 -7.39
CA ASP A 77 1.31 5.62 -8.01
C ASP A 77 1.05 4.16 -8.40
N GLN A 78 0.36 3.40 -7.53
CA GLN A 78 -0.03 2.02 -7.80
C GLN A 78 -1.06 1.94 -8.94
N MET A 79 -2.05 2.83 -8.95
CA MET A 79 -3.03 2.93 -10.05
C MET A 79 -2.35 3.27 -11.38
N ALA A 80 -1.42 4.22 -11.38
CA ALA A 80 -0.64 4.56 -12.57
C ALA A 80 0.19 3.37 -13.08
N ALA A 81 0.77 2.58 -12.17
CA ALA A 81 1.46 1.36 -12.54
C ALA A 81 0.53 0.29 -13.14
N LEU A 82 -0.67 0.10 -12.58
CA LEU A 82 -1.68 -0.81 -13.12
C LEU A 82 -2.19 -0.34 -14.48
N GLN A 83 -2.41 0.95 -14.67
CA GLN A 83 -2.75 1.54 -15.98
C GLN A 83 -1.65 1.28 -17.00
N TRP A 84 -0.38 1.47 -16.60
CA TRP A 84 0.76 1.17 -17.46
C TRP A 84 0.78 -0.31 -17.87
N VAL A 85 0.51 -1.22 -16.95
CA VAL A 85 0.41 -2.67 -17.23
C VAL A 85 -0.66 -2.93 -18.29
N ARG A 86 -1.87 -2.41 -18.11
CA ARG A 86 -2.97 -2.55 -19.09
C ARG A 86 -2.58 -2.07 -20.49
N GLN A 87 -1.81 -1.00 -20.57
CA GLN A 87 -1.45 -0.37 -21.85
C GLN A 87 -0.24 -1.01 -22.53
N ASN A 88 0.70 -1.58 -21.78
CA ASN A 88 2.01 -1.91 -22.30
C ASN A 88 2.42 -3.38 -22.15
N ILE A 89 1.78 -4.16 -21.26
CA ILE A 89 2.29 -5.49 -20.88
C ILE A 89 2.27 -6.50 -22.04
N ALA A 90 1.44 -6.29 -23.05
CA ALA A 90 1.42 -7.11 -24.24
C ALA A 90 2.77 -7.11 -24.98
N ALA A 91 3.50 -5.97 -24.96
CA ALA A 91 4.83 -5.87 -25.56
C ALA A 91 5.90 -6.68 -24.77
N PHE A 92 5.54 -7.17 -23.60
CA PHE A 92 6.39 -8.00 -22.74
C PHE A 92 5.88 -9.46 -22.65
N GLY A 93 4.96 -9.86 -23.54
CA GLY A 93 4.40 -11.20 -23.60
C GLY A 93 3.30 -11.49 -22.57
N GLY A 94 2.77 -10.49 -21.89
CA GLY A 94 1.67 -10.62 -20.92
C GLY A 94 0.30 -10.32 -21.53
N ASP A 95 -0.75 -10.98 -21.04
CA ASP A 95 -2.14 -10.70 -21.39
C ASP A 95 -2.70 -9.53 -20.55
N PRO A 96 -2.93 -8.35 -21.14
CA PRO A 96 -3.52 -7.22 -20.43
C PRO A 96 -4.96 -7.46 -19.95
N ARG A 97 -5.62 -8.53 -20.38
CA ARG A 97 -6.98 -8.91 -19.96
C ARG A 97 -6.98 -10.03 -18.91
N ASN A 98 -5.80 -10.42 -18.42
CA ASN A 98 -5.63 -11.46 -17.41
C ASN A 98 -4.62 -11.01 -16.35
N VAL A 99 -4.94 -9.90 -15.67
CA VAL A 99 -4.09 -9.25 -14.67
C VAL A 99 -4.58 -9.59 -13.27
N THR A 100 -3.72 -10.23 -12.48
CA THR A 100 -3.92 -10.48 -11.05
C THR A 100 -3.02 -9.53 -10.26
N VAL A 101 -3.61 -8.68 -9.43
CA VAL A 101 -2.84 -7.89 -8.45
C VAL A 101 -2.62 -8.72 -7.18
N SER A 102 -1.40 -8.75 -6.69
CA SER A 102 -1.01 -9.49 -5.48
C SER A 102 -0.23 -8.58 -4.54
N GLY A 103 -0.44 -8.70 -3.25
CA GLY A 103 0.29 -7.91 -2.27
C GLY A 103 0.29 -8.54 -0.89
N GLU A 104 1.31 -8.20 -0.12
CA GLU A 104 1.47 -8.65 1.26
C GLU A 104 1.47 -7.44 2.19
N SER A 105 0.88 -7.58 3.40
CA SER A 105 0.87 -6.53 4.43
C SER A 105 0.32 -5.20 3.89
N ALA A 106 1.10 -4.11 3.93
CA ALA A 106 0.70 -2.81 3.36
C ALA A 106 0.33 -2.91 1.86
N GLY A 107 0.92 -3.84 1.10
CA GLY A 107 0.53 -4.13 -0.27
C GLY A 107 -0.88 -4.71 -0.38
N ALA A 108 -1.24 -5.64 0.50
CA ALA A 108 -2.59 -6.21 0.56
C ALA A 108 -3.62 -5.18 1.05
N ILE A 109 -3.26 -4.34 2.03
CA ILE A 109 -4.07 -3.20 2.47
C ILE A 109 -4.30 -2.22 1.31
N SER A 110 -3.27 -1.93 0.53
CA SER A 110 -3.38 -1.11 -0.67
C SER A 110 -4.38 -1.68 -1.68
N ILE A 111 -4.31 -3.00 -1.95
CA ILE A 111 -5.27 -3.66 -2.86
C ILE A 111 -6.70 -3.52 -2.33
N SER A 112 -6.90 -3.72 -1.02
CA SER A 112 -8.22 -3.50 -0.40
C SER A 112 -8.70 -2.06 -0.58
N ALA A 113 -7.80 -1.08 -0.45
CA ALA A 113 -8.11 0.33 -0.65
C ALA A 113 -8.42 0.64 -2.14
N LEU A 114 -7.70 0.02 -3.08
CA LEU A 114 -7.98 0.11 -4.51
C LEU A 114 -9.36 -0.48 -4.85
N MET A 115 -9.79 -1.58 -4.21
CA MET A 115 -11.16 -2.09 -4.33
C MET A 115 -12.20 -1.11 -3.79
N GLY A 116 -11.81 -0.22 -2.87
CA GLY A 116 -12.62 0.89 -2.37
C GLY A 116 -12.63 2.14 -3.27
N ALA A 117 -11.76 2.20 -4.29
CA ALA A 117 -11.59 3.34 -5.18
C ALA A 117 -12.26 3.08 -6.54
N PRO A 118 -13.36 3.76 -6.92
CA PRO A 118 -14.03 3.55 -8.21
C PRO A 118 -13.11 3.75 -9.42
N GLU A 119 -12.13 4.65 -9.32
CA GLU A 119 -11.16 4.92 -10.38
C GLU A 119 -10.20 3.74 -10.66
N ALA A 120 -10.12 2.75 -9.74
CA ALA A 120 -9.33 1.54 -9.92
C ALA A 120 -10.09 0.41 -10.62
N ASP A 121 -11.38 0.57 -10.87
CA ASP A 121 -12.20 -0.45 -11.53
C ASP A 121 -11.67 -0.73 -12.95
N GLY A 122 -11.56 -2.02 -13.27
CA GLY A 122 -11.04 -2.45 -14.57
C GLY A 122 -9.52 -2.38 -14.73
N LEU A 123 -8.76 -1.93 -13.73
CA LEU A 123 -7.29 -1.94 -13.79
C LEU A 123 -6.68 -3.33 -13.59
N TYR A 124 -7.42 -4.24 -12.97
CA TYR A 124 -7.04 -5.64 -12.75
C TYR A 124 -8.29 -6.54 -12.78
N ASP A 125 -8.08 -7.85 -12.95
CA ASP A 125 -9.16 -8.82 -13.10
C ASP A 125 -9.33 -9.69 -11.84
N ARG A 126 -8.28 -9.87 -11.04
CA ARG A 126 -8.26 -10.69 -9.81
C ARG A 126 -7.34 -10.07 -8.77
N ALA A 127 -7.54 -10.42 -7.51
CA ALA A 127 -6.73 -9.95 -6.40
C ALA A 127 -6.29 -11.08 -5.46
N ILE A 128 -5.06 -10.99 -4.96
CA ILE A 128 -4.51 -11.86 -3.92
C ILE A 128 -4.04 -10.98 -2.77
N LEU A 129 -4.68 -11.11 -1.60
CA LEU A 129 -4.40 -10.33 -0.42
C LEU A 129 -3.78 -11.22 0.66
N GLN A 130 -2.53 -10.94 1.00
CA GLN A 130 -1.77 -11.70 2.00
C GLN A 130 -1.56 -10.82 3.23
N SER A 131 -2.17 -11.21 4.35
CA SER A 131 -2.01 -10.50 5.64
C SER A 131 -2.36 -9.01 5.59
N GLY A 132 -3.47 -8.66 4.93
CA GLY A 132 -4.01 -7.31 4.86
C GLY A 132 -5.52 -7.30 4.70
N THR A 133 -6.18 -6.26 5.22
CA THR A 133 -7.65 -6.19 5.28
C THR A 133 -8.21 -4.85 4.80
N ALA A 134 -9.48 -4.87 4.37
CA ALA A 134 -10.23 -3.69 3.96
C ALA A 134 -10.59 -2.74 5.13
N GLY A 135 -10.39 -3.18 6.38
CA GLY A 135 -10.61 -2.36 7.58
C GLY A 135 -9.42 -1.49 7.97
N THR A 136 -8.26 -1.69 7.35
CA THR A 136 -7.03 -0.98 7.71
C THR A 136 -6.86 0.28 6.86
N VAL A 137 -7.76 1.24 7.04
CA VAL A 137 -7.75 2.57 6.41
C VAL A 137 -7.92 3.64 7.47
N ALA A 138 -7.36 4.82 7.22
CA ALA A 138 -7.47 5.94 8.14
C ALA A 138 -8.60 6.92 7.74
N SER A 139 -9.06 7.71 8.71
CA SER A 139 -9.92 8.85 8.44
C SER A 139 -9.12 10.09 8.08
N ARG A 140 -9.75 11.08 7.41
CA ARG A 140 -9.15 12.41 7.21
C ARG A 140 -8.71 13.07 8.51
N LYS A 141 -9.48 12.90 9.58
CA LYS A 141 -9.11 13.44 10.90
C LYS A 141 -7.79 12.85 11.40
N TRP A 142 -7.58 11.54 11.23
CA TRP A 142 -6.31 10.89 11.56
C TRP A 142 -5.18 11.46 10.71
N ALA A 143 -5.34 11.49 9.39
CA ALA A 143 -4.31 11.98 8.47
C ALA A 143 -3.90 13.44 8.76
N ALA A 144 -4.86 14.31 9.03
CA ALA A 144 -4.60 15.70 9.44
C ALA A 144 -3.84 15.77 10.79
N GLY A 145 -4.14 14.88 11.73
CA GLY A 145 -3.40 14.75 13.00
C GLY A 145 -1.94 14.35 12.78
N VAL A 146 -1.72 13.38 11.89
CA VAL A 146 -0.37 12.95 11.47
C VAL A 146 0.38 14.10 10.82
N ALA A 147 -0.25 14.85 9.90
CA ALA A 147 0.37 16.00 9.23
C ALA A 147 0.81 17.09 10.22
N LYS A 148 -0.02 17.43 11.20
CA LYS A 148 0.32 18.38 12.28
C LYS A 148 1.50 17.87 13.11
N THR A 149 1.50 16.58 13.45
CA THR A 149 2.60 15.98 14.23
C THR A 149 3.89 15.97 13.41
N PHE A 150 3.80 15.65 12.11
CA PHE A 150 4.93 15.70 11.19
C PHE A 150 5.54 17.11 11.12
N ALA A 151 4.73 18.14 10.90
CA ALA A 151 5.17 19.55 10.87
C ALA A 151 5.92 19.94 12.16
N LYS A 152 5.41 19.51 13.33
CA LYS A 152 6.09 19.71 14.62
C LYS A 152 7.42 18.99 14.70
N LYS A 153 7.52 17.72 14.23
CA LYS A 153 8.78 16.95 14.21
C LYS A 153 9.78 17.53 13.20
N ALA A 154 9.29 18.08 12.09
CA ALA A 154 10.08 18.79 11.09
C ALA A 154 10.55 20.17 11.57
N ARG A 155 9.96 20.72 12.65
CA ARG A 155 10.22 22.05 13.19
C ARG A 155 9.86 23.18 12.23
N VAL A 156 8.81 22.99 11.42
CA VAL A 156 8.22 24.02 10.57
C VAL A 156 7.07 24.69 11.28
N LYS A 157 6.76 25.95 10.91
CA LYS A 157 5.73 26.78 11.55
C LYS A 157 4.33 26.41 11.06
N ASN A 158 4.22 25.97 9.81
CA ASN A 158 2.96 25.61 9.16
C ASN A 158 3.20 24.52 8.09
N LEU A 159 2.12 23.96 7.54
CA LEU A 159 2.19 22.91 6.52
C LEU A 159 2.81 23.37 5.20
N ALA A 160 2.66 24.65 4.83
CA ALA A 160 3.24 25.14 3.57
C ALA A 160 4.77 25.07 3.58
N GLU A 161 5.41 25.29 4.73
CA GLU A 161 6.86 25.17 4.88
C GLU A 161 7.36 23.70 4.71
N VAL A 162 6.46 22.72 4.76
CA VAL A 162 6.82 21.32 4.46
C VAL A 162 7.26 21.15 3.01
N LEU A 163 6.70 21.93 2.09
CA LEU A 163 7.04 21.89 0.67
C LEU A 163 8.47 22.40 0.38
N GLU A 164 9.03 23.19 1.29
CA GLU A 164 10.39 23.74 1.18
C GLU A 164 11.46 22.81 1.79
N LEU A 165 11.05 21.72 2.44
CA LEU A 165 11.97 20.79 3.07
C LEU A 165 12.74 19.95 2.04
N SER A 166 14.04 19.79 2.23
CA SER A 166 14.80 18.80 1.47
C SER A 166 14.34 17.37 1.80
N THR A 167 14.59 16.45 0.87
CA THR A 167 14.31 15.01 1.08
C THR A 167 14.89 14.50 2.40
N GLU A 168 16.12 14.92 2.73
CA GLU A 168 16.78 14.50 3.97
C GLU A 168 16.08 15.06 5.22
N GLN A 169 15.60 16.29 5.17
CA GLN A 169 14.81 16.90 6.27
C GLN A 169 13.47 16.18 6.44
N MET A 170 12.79 15.85 5.34
CA MET A 170 11.57 15.06 5.34
C MET A 170 11.79 13.68 6.00
N LEU A 171 12.84 12.97 5.60
CA LEU A 171 13.16 11.65 6.15
C LEU A 171 13.54 11.72 7.63
N ARG A 172 14.30 12.74 8.07
CA ARG A 172 14.60 12.95 9.48
C ARG A 172 13.35 13.24 10.32
N ALA A 173 12.39 14.00 9.79
CA ALA A 173 11.13 14.26 10.46
C ALA A 173 10.28 12.99 10.57
N ALA A 174 10.19 12.22 9.49
CA ALA A 174 9.50 10.94 9.44
C ALA A 174 10.08 9.93 10.43
N SER A 175 11.40 9.79 10.52
CA SER A 175 12.07 8.91 11.47
C SER A 175 11.67 9.23 12.92
N LYS A 176 11.55 10.52 13.29
CA LYS A 176 11.11 10.94 14.63
C LYS A 176 9.61 10.67 14.86
N LEU A 177 8.82 10.63 13.80
CA LEU A 177 7.41 10.29 13.86
C LEU A 177 7.25 8.79 14.14
N TYR A 178 7.95 7.93 13.40
CA TYR A 178 7.89 6.48 13.55
C TYR A 178 8.36 6.00 14.93
N SER A 179 9.35 6.66 15.52
CA SER A 179 9.87 6.29 16.84
C SER A 179 8.94 6.61 18.01
N SER A 180 7.88 7.39 17.79
CA SER A 180 6.93 7.81 18.84
C SER A 180 5.63 7.00 18.87
N GLU A 181 5.34 6.22 17.82
CA GLU A 181 4.09 5.47 17.66
C GLU A 181 4.38 3.97 17.68
N PHE A 182 3.82 3.28 18.66
CA PHE A 182 4.28 1.94 19.10
C PHE A 182 3.48 0.83 18.48
N PHE A 183 3.03 0.57 17.46
CA PHE A 183 2.27 -0.52 16.83
C PHE A 183 1.35 -0.13 15.70
N ASP A 184 1.04 1.16 15.59
CA ASP A 184 0.22 1.57 14.48
C ASP A 184 1.11 2.12 13.40
N THR A 185 0.97 1.66 12.19
CA THR A 185 1.61 2.29 11.07
C THR A 185 1.05 3.70 10.99
N VAL A 186 1.93 4.68 11.01
CA VAL A 186 1.54 6.11 11.05
C VAL A 186 0.78 6.50 9.79
N PHE A 187 1.13 5.87 8.66
CA PHE A 187 0.55 6.12 7.36
C PHE A 187 -0.34 4.97 6.92
N HIS A 188 -1.49 5.30 6.36
CA HIS A 188 -2.48 4.38 5.82
C HIS A 188 -3.12 5.01 4.58
N PRO A 189 -3.75 4.22 3.72
CA PRO A 189 -4.76 4.74 2.81
C PRO A 189 -5.85 5.47 3.58
N VAL A 190 -6.34 6.58 3.05
CA VAL A 190 -7.28 7.47 3.76
C VAL A 190 -8.60 7.53 3.02
N VAL A 191 -9.70 7.34 3.76
CA VAL A 191 -11.03 7.68 3.26
C VAL A 191 -11.11 9.20 3.15
N ASP A 192 -10.86 9.72 1.94
CA ASP A 192 -10.70 11.15 1.65
C ASP A 192 -11.95 11.80 1.04
N GLY A 193 -12.98 11.00 0.75
CA GLY A 193 -14.20 11.46 0.09
C GLY A 193 -14.03 11.73 -1.41
N GLY A 194 -12.86 11.48 -1.97
CA GLY A 194 -12.52 11.62 -3.38
C GLY A 194 -12.05 10.30 -3.97
N LEU A 195 -10.76 9.99 -3.89
CA LEU A 195 -10.21 8.74 -4.41
C LEU A 195 -10.80 7.51 -3.68
N ILE A 196 -10.91 7.58 -2.36
CA ILE A 196 -11.61 6.60 -1.54
C ILE A 196 -12.83 7.31 -0.92
N PRO A 197 -14.01 7.23 -1.56
CA PRO A 197 -15.19 8.01 -1.14
C PRO A 197 -15.79 7.52 0.18
N GLU A 198 -15.69 6.22 0.46
CA GLU A 198 -16.22 5.56 1.65
C GLU A 198 -15.30 4.44 2.12
N LEU A 199 -15.65 3.78 3.22
CA LEU A 199 -14.89 2.61 3.70
C LEU A 199 -14.80 1.55 2.60
N PRO A 200 -13.61 1.04 2.26
CA PRO A 200 -13.45 0.00 1.24
C PRO A 200 -14.33 -1.23 1.50
N SER A 201 -14.48 -1.62 2.77
CA SER A 201 -15.38 -2.72 3.17
C SER A 201 -16.85 -2.46 2.85
N ALA A 202 -17.32 -1.21 2.95
CA ALA A 202 -18.70 -0.87 2.61
C ALA A 202 -18.91 -0.96 1.09
N ARG A 203 -18.01 -0.40 0.28
CA ARG A 203 -18.08 -0.51 -1.17
C ARG A 203 -17.99 -1.96 -1.65
N ILE A 204 -17.05 -2.76 -1.11
CA ILE A 204 -16.89 -4.17 -1.47
C ILE A 204 -18.16 -4.98 -1.17
N ALA A 205 -18.86 -4.66 -0.09
CA ALA A 205 -20.10 -5.34 0.31
C ALA A 205 -21.35 -4.81 -0.42
N SER A 206 -21.25 -3.73 -1.17
CA SER A 206 -22.41 -3.14 -1.86
C SER A 206 -22.77 -3.92 -3.13
N PRO A 207 -24.06 -3.90 -3.56
CA PRO A 207 -24.48 -4.52 -4.81
C PRO A 207 -23.75 -3.96 -6.05
N ASP A 208 -23.35 -2.69 -6.00
CA ASP A 208 -22.64 -1.99 -7.07
C ASP A 208 -21.11 -2.03 -6.86
N GLY A 209 -20.65 -2.80 -5.88
CA GLY A 209 -19.24 -2.97 -5.57
C GLY A 209 -18.48 -3.80 -6.60
N PRO A 210 -17.13 -3.84 -6.50
CA PRO A 210 -16.31 -4.60 -7.43
C PRO A 210 -16.61 -6.10 -7.34
N SER A 211 -16.89 -6.75 -8.46
CA SER A 211 -17.08 -8.19 -8.58
C SER A 211 -15.74 -8.96 -8.75
N THR A 212 -14.64 -8.38 -8.32
CA THR A 212 -13.29 -8.94 -8.46
C THR A 212 -13.14 -10.24 -7.67
N PRO A 213 -12.78 -11.37 -8.29
CA PRO A 213 -12.42 -12.60 -7.57
C PRO A 213 -11.20 -12.38 -6.67
N VAL A 214 -11.29 -12.84 -5.41
CA VAL A 214 -10.27 -12.59 -4.40
C VAL A 214 -9.81 -13.89 -3.76
N ILE A 215 -8.48 -14.04 -3.61
CA ILE A 215 -7.87 -14.96 -2.64
C ILE A 215 -7.38 -14.10 -1.47
N ILE A 216 -7.82 -14.42 -0.26
CA ILE A 216 -7.40 -13.71 0.94
C ILE A 216 -6.95 -14.72 2.01
N GLY A 217 -5.88 -14.40 2.70
CA GLY A 217 -5.36 -15.24 3.77
C GLY A 217 -4.45 -14.48 4.72
N THR A 218 -4.27 -15.08 5.89
CA THR A 218 -3.37 -14.61 6.94
C THR A 218 -2.53 -15.78 7.44
N THR A 219 -1.40 -15.48 8.09
CA THR A 219 -0.64 -16.50 8.81
C THR A 219 -1.29 -16.79 10.17
N LEU A 220 -1.01 -17.96 10.74
CA LEU A 220 -1.53 -18.33 12.08
C LEU A 220 -1.01 -17.39 13.19
N ASP A 221 0.20 -16.92 13.06
CA ASP A 221 0.93 -16.19 14.11
C ASP A 221 1.34 -14.77 13.66
N GLU A 222 0.44 -14.03 13.00
CA GLU A 222 0.67 -12.68 12.43
C GLU A 222 1.41 -11.71 13.38
N ALA A 223 0.93 -11.61 14.62
CA ALA A 223 1.48 -10.66 15.58
C ALA A 223 2.74 -11.18 16.28
N ARG A 224 3.02 -12.48 16.25
CA ARG A 224 4.08 -13.09 17.06
C ARG A 224 5.47 -12.56 16.72
N TYR A 225 5.77 -12.37 15.43
CA TYR A 225 7.02 -11.78 14.97
C TYR A 225 7.26 -10.39 15.60
N TRP A 226 6.26 -9.53 15.52
CA TRP A 226 6.31 -8.17 16.05
C TRP A 226 6.45 -8.14 17.57
N TYR A 227 5.74 -9.01 18.28
CA TYR A 227 5.86 -9.14 19.74
C TYR A 227 7.29 -9.48 20.18
N TYR A 228 7.99 -10.33 19.43
CA TYR A 228 9.38 -10.68 19.77
C TYR A 228 10.37 -9.54 19.49
N GLN A 229 10.06 -8.62 18.60
CA GLN A 229 10.91 -7.47 18.30
C GLN A 229 10.84 -6.37 19.37
N LEU A 230 9.83 -6.38 20.23
CA LEU A 230 9.60 -5.33 21.21
C LEU A 230 10.17 -5.70 22.59
N PRO A 231 11.19 -4.97 23.08
CA PRO A 231 11.84 -5.28 24.37
C PRO A 231 10.88 -5.28 25.56
N VAL A 232 9.82 -4.46 25.52
CA VAL A 232 8.82 -4.35 26.58
C VAL A 232 7.90 -5.56 26.63
N ILE A 233 7.57 -6.12 25.48
CA ILE A 233 6.63 -7.25 25.38
C ILE A 233 7.30 -8.56 25.76
N ARG A 234 8.63 -8.69 25.54
CA ARG A 234 9.41 -9.83 26.06
C ARG A 234 9.30 -10.00 27.57
N ARG A 235 8.88 -8.95 28.31
CA ARG A 235 8.70 -8.96 29.77
C ARG A 235 7.27 -9.24 30.20
N LEU A 236 6.31 -9.28 29.27
CA LEU A 236 4.92 -9.61 29.58
C LEU A 236 4.74 -11.14 29.72
N PRO A 237 3.98 -11.62 30.69
CA PRO A 237 3.67 -13.04 30.81
C PRO A 237 3.01 -13.56 29.53
N LEU A 238 3.38 -14.75 29.09
CA LEU A 238 2.86 -15.45 27.91
C LEU A 238 1.31 -15.57 27.85
N VAL A 239 0.63 -15.33 28.98
CA VAL A 239 -0.83 -15.33 29.09
C VAL A 239 -1.50 -14.30 28.17
N TYR A 240 -0.82 -13.19 27.87
CA TYR A 240 -1.33 -12.14 26.96
C TYR A 240 -0.99 -12.38 25.48
N SER A 241 -0.20 -13.40 25.18
CA SER A 241 0.18 -13.77 23.81
C SER A 241 -0.69 -14.90 23.22
N ARG A 242 -1.75 -15.33 23.90
CA ARG A 242 -2.71 -16.30 23.35
C ARG A 242 -3.62 -15.56 22.36
N PRO A 243 -3.73 -16.06 21.10
CA PRO A 243 -4.72 -15.53 20.18
C PRO A 243 -6.12 -15.70 20.79
N TRP A 244 -6.95 -14.71 20.62
CA TRP A 244 -8.38 -14.83 20.88
C TRP A 244 -8.92 -15.89 19.92
N LEU A 245 -9.28 -17.06 20.44
CA LEU A 245 -10.09 -18.07 19.78
C LEU A 245 -11.55 -17.63 19.81
#